data_ccb3016e78cbf043b49a5e6ef729fe4b
#
_entry.id   ccb3016e78cbf043b49a5e6ef729fe4b
#
_cell.length_a   1.000
_cell.length_b   1.000
_cell.length_c   1.000
_cell.angle_alpha   90.00
_cell.angle_beta   90.00
_cell.angle_gamma   90.00
#
_symmetry.space_group_name_H-M   'P 1'
#
loop_
_entity.id
_entity.type
_entity.pdbx_description
1 polymer ?
#
loop_
_entity_poly.entity_id
_entity_poly.type
_entity_poly.pdbx_seq_one_letter_code
_entity_poly.pdbx_strand_id
1 'polypeptide(L)'
;MAVVARTAEQMRQWATTLLDALGGEQRAQAALPFADDGARRWLEYRPLSRPGACVAEASPAARKAAHRLLSTALSDHGYAQAAVIMALEEVLDRREGWWRGRHSDDYWVSVFGDPAGHSAWSWRFEGHHLSVTMTVQDEEISPAPIFLGANPAAVRFGDRPVSRPLGPEEDLGRELLQSLDAEQRAAATVGGSAPYDIRSGTRPRAPESLQPLGIAAGALDATQRALLDELLTLYVGRLSPGLG
;
A
#
# COMPACT_ATOMS: atom_id res chain seq x y z
N MET A 1 -5.97 22.21 -4.27
CA MET A 1 -5.91 22.71 -2.87
C MET A 1 -7.14 22.28 -2.06
N ALA A 2 -8.37 22.68 -2.38
CA ALA A 2 -9.55 22.35 -1.56
C ALA A 2 -9.81 20.84 -1.35
N VAL A 3 -9.45 19.97 -2.28
CA VAL A 3 -9.62 18.50 -2.16
C VAL A 3 -8.61 17.93 -1.18
N VAL A 4 -7.34 18.30 -1.30
CA VAL A 4 -6.25 17.83 -0.41
C VAL A 4 -6.49 18.27 1.03
N ALA A 5 -6.84 19.54 1.25
CA ALA A 5 -7.19 20.07 2.57
C ALA A 5 -8.35 19.30 3.22
N ARG A 6 -9.39 18.96 2.45
CA ARG A 6 -10.49 18.12 2.94
C ARG A 6 -10.04 16.72 3.32
N THR A 7 -9.18 16.11 2.50
CA THR A 7 -8.62 14.79 2.78
C THR A 7 -7.74 14.83 4.03
N ALA A 8 -6.91 15.86 4.21
CA ALA A 8 -6.11 16.05 5.42
C ALA A 8 -6.99 16.15 6.68
N GLU A 9 -8.08 16.93 6.60
CA GLU A 9 -9.05 17.05 7.71
C GLU A 9 -9.74 15.71 8.02
N GLN A 10 -10.14 14.95 6.99
CA GLN A 10 -10.69 13.61 7.19
C GLN A 10 -9.68 12.65 7.83
N MET A 11 -8.40 12.71 7.43
CA MET A 11 -7.34 11.93 8.08
C MET A 11 -7.20 12.30 9.55
N ARG A 12 -7.20 13.59 9.90
CA ARG A 12 -7.17 14.08 11.30
C ARG A 12 -8.33 13.53 12.10
N GLN A 13 -9.54 13.67 11.57
CA GLN A 13 -10.76 13.20 12.22
C GLN A 13 -10.71 11.71 12.50
N TRP A 14 -10.35 10.88 11.50
CA TRP A 14 -10.35 9.43 11.69
C TRP A 14 -9.18 8.93 12.51
N ALA A 15 -8.01 9.57 12.47
CA ALA A 15 -6.89 9.26 13.36
C ALA A 15 -7.23 9.55 14.82
N THR A 16 -7.85 10.71 15.11
CA THR A 16 -8.32 11.05 16.45
C THR A 16 -9.41 10.08 16.92
N THR A 17 -10.42 9.83 16.08
CA THR A 17 -11.51 8.86 16.39
C THR A 17 -10.95 7.46 16.68
N LEU A 18 -9.95 7.02 15.92
CA LEU A 18 -9.28 5.74 16.17
C LEU A 18 -8.60 5.73 17.55
N LEU A 19 -7.76 6.72 17.84
CA LEU A 19 -7.04 6.81 19.10
C LEU A 19 -7.99 6.85 20.30
N ASP A 20 -9.14 7.51 20.17
CA ASP A 20 -10.15 7.58 21.23
C ASP A 20 -10.94 6.28 21.41
N ALA A 21 -11.08 5.49 20.34
CA ALA A 21 -11.78 4.20 20.38
C ALA A 21 -10.88 3.03 20.84
N LEU A 22 -9.56 3.21 20.88
CA LEU A 22 -8.60 2.21 21.37
C LEU A 22 -8.58 2.19 22.91
N GLY A 23 -8.46 0.99 23.50
CA GLY A 23 -8.18 0.83 24.92
C GLY A 23 -6.78 1.34 25.30
N GLY A 24 -6.53 1.56 26.57
CA GLY A 24 -5.29 2.21 27.06
C GLY A 24 -4.00 1.56 26.54
N GLU A 25 -3.91 0.24 26.55
CA GLU A 25 -2.76 -0.51 26.06
C GLU A 25 -2.59 -0.38 24.54
N GLN A 26 -3.64 -0.60 23.78
CA GLN A 26 -3.62 -0.46 22.31
C GLN A 26 -3.36 0.98 21.88
N ARG A 27 -3.92 1.95 22.61
CA ARG A 27 -3.63 3.37 22.37
C ARG A 27 -2.14 3.67 22.57
N ALA A 28 -1.51 3.13 23.61
CA ALA A 28 -0.09 3.30 23.84
C ALA A 28 0.77 2.65 22.74
N GLN A 29 0.32 1.54 22.18
CA GLN A 29 0.98 0.87 21.03
C GLN A 29 0.82 1.68 19.73
N ALA A 30 -0.35 2.30 19.52
CA ALA A 30 -0.66 3.04 18.30
C ALA A 30 -0.11 4.47 18.29
N ALA A 31 -0.14 5.17 19.43
CA ALA A 31 0.25 6.58 19.54
C ALA A 31 1.76 6.68 19.80
N LEU A 32 2.53 6.96 18.77
CA LEU A 32 3.99 6.98 18.78
C LEU A 32 4.52 8.40 18.56
N PRO A 33 5.73 8.73 19.07
CA PRO A 33 6.34 10.02 18.79
C PRO A 33 6.64 10.22 17.31
N PHE A 34 6.37 11.42 16.77
CA PHE A 34 6.72 11.73 15.37
C PHE A 34 8.23 11.69 15.12
N ALA A 35 9.02 12.00 16.15
CA ALA A 35 10.48 11.96 16.09
C ALA A 35 11.08 10.55 16.13
N ASP A 36 10.28 9.52 16.39
CA ASP A 36 10.74 8.12 16.29
C ASP A 36 10.87 7.70 14.82
N ASP A 37 11.96 8.14 14.20
CA ASP A 37 12.27 7.83 12.81
C ASP A 37 12.40 6.31 12.56
N GLY A 38 12.83 5.54 13.54
CA GLY A 38 12.95 4.09 13.44
C GLY A 38 11.58 3.42 13.22
N ALA A 39 10.60 3.74 14.06
CA ALA A 39 9.24 3.23 13.93
C ALA A 39 8.49 3.90 12.78
N ARG A 40 8.61 5.24 12.62
CA ARG A 40 7.86 6.00 11.61
C ARG A 40 8.25 5.66 10.17
N ARG A 41 9.52 5.41 9.91
CA ARG A 41 10.04 5.05 8.57
C ARG A 41 10.08 3.55 8.33
N TRP A 42 9.54 2.75 9.25
CA TRP A 42 9.41 1.32 9.08
C TRP A 42 8.57 0.99 7.84
N LEU A 43 9.01 0.00 7.08
CA LEU A 43 8.25 -0.60 5.98
C LEU A 43 8.45 -2.10 6.03
N GLU A 44 7.37 -2.85 6.20
CA GLU A 44 7.43 -4.31 6.21
C GLU A 44 6.19 -4.91 5.53
N TYR A 45 6.39 -5.81 4.61
CA TYR A 45 5.34 -6.49 3.86
C TYR A 45 5.26 -7.99 4.11
N ARG A 46 6.18 -8.54 4.90
CA ARG A 46 6.19 -9.95 5.32
C ARG A 46 5.27 -10.14 6.53
N PRO A 47 4.82 -11.39 6.83
CA PRO A 47 3.89 -11.67 7.94
C PRO A 47 4.64 -11.67 9.30
N LEU A 48 5.05 -10.52 9.79
CA LEU A 48 5.76 -10.29 11.04
C LEU A 48 4.97 -9.33 11.93
N SER A 49 5.17 -9.41 13.25
CA SER A 49 4.68 -8.41 14.20
C SER A 49 5.28 -7.04 13.91
N ARG A 50 4.51 -5.98 14.16
CA ARG A 50 4.83 -4.59 13.79
C ARG A 50 4.55 -3.62 14.92
N PRO A 51 5.17 -2.43 14.91
CA PRO A 51 4.71 -1.32 15.73
C PRO A 51 3.26 -0.93 15.39
N GLY A 52 2.48 -0.59 16.40
CA GLY A 52 1.09 -0.18 16.25
C GLY A 52 0.11 -1.05 17.02
N ALA A 53 -1.16 -0.66 17.01
CA ALA A 53 -2.25 -1.47 17.54
C ALA A 53 -2.72 -2.47 16.50
N CYS A 54 -2.86 -3.74 16.88
CA CYS A 54 -3.39 -4.78 16.01
C CYS A 54 -4.90 -4.60 15.81
N VAL A 55 -5.34 -4.55 14.55
CA VAL A 55 -6.75 -4.37 14.18
C VAL A 55 -7.59 -5.58 14.58
N ALA A 56 -7.04 -6.80 14.53
CA ALA A 56 -7.72 -8.02 14.96
C ALA A 56 -8.12 -7.97 16.45
N GLU A 57 -7.32 -7.33 17.28
CA GLU A 57 -7.54 -7.21 18.73
C GLU A 57 -8.37 -5.99 19.11
N ALA A 58 -8.64 -5.10 18.16
CA ALA A 58 -9.34 -3.84 18.41
C ALA A 58 -10.86 -4.03 18.56
N SER A 59 -11.49 -3.11 19.31
CA SER A 59 -12.94 -3.05 19.39
C SER A 59 -13.56 -2.84 17.99
N PRO A 60 -14.84 -3.23 17.77
CA PRO A 60 -15.49 -2.97 16.47
C PRO A 60 -15.48 -1.49 16.06
N ALA A 61 -15.55 -0.58 17.03
CA ALA A 61 -15.49 0.87 16.78
C ALA A 61 -14.09 1.30 16.32
N ALA A 62 -13.04 0.86 17.02
CA ALA A 62 -11.64 1.15 16.65
C ALA A 62 -11.27 0.52 15.30
N ARG A 63 -11.68 -0.73 15.06
CA ARG A 63 -11.49 -1.40 13.76
C ARG A 63 -12.13 -0.61 12.62
N LYS A 64 -13.39 -0.16 12.79
CA LYS A 64 -14.05 0.65 11.79
C LYS A 64 -13.37 2.00 11.57
N ALA A 65 -12.84 2.64 12.62
CA ALA A 65 -12.09 3.89 12.52
C ALA A 65 -10.77 3.69 11.75
N ALA A 66 -10.04 2.58 12.01
CA ALA A 66 -8.83 2.23 11.27
C ALA A 66 -9.10 2.05 9.76
N HIS A 67 -10.16 1.33 9.38
CA HIS A 67 -10.56 1.19 7.98
C HIS A 67 -10.98 2.51 7.34
N ARG A 68 -11.66 3.40 8.08
CA ARG A 68 -12.03 4.73 7.59
C ARG A 68 -10.80 5.61 7.42
N LEU A 69 -9.83 5.53 8.32
CA LEU A 69 -8.54 6.20 8.15
C LEU A 69 -7.83 5.71 6.88
N LEU A 70 -7.72 4.39 6.68
CA LEU A 70 -7.14 3.81 5.47
C LEU A 70 -7.87 4.30 4.20
N SER A 71 -9.20 4.35 4.22
CA SER A 71 -10.00 4.79 3.06
C SER A 71 -9.82 6.26 2.70
N THR A 72 -9.30 7.11 3.60
CA THR A 72 -8.99 8.51 3.26
C THR A 72 -7.79 8.63 2.32
N ALA A 73 -6.88 7.66 2.35
CA ALA A 73 -5.68 7.65 1.52
C ALA A 73 -5.90 7.04 0.14
N LEU A 74 -6.88 6.17 0.00
CA LEU A 74 -7.08 5.33 -1.17
C LEU A 74 -8.36 5.71 -1.93
N SER A 75 -8.29 5.64 -3.26
CA SER A 75 -9.48 5.68 -4.11
C SER A 75 -10.35 4.45 -3.86
N ASP A 76 -11.58 4.43 -4.40
CA ASP A 76 -12.46 3.25 -4.35
C ASP A 76 -11.77 2.00 -4.91
N HIS A 77 -11.01 2.17 -6.01
CA HIS A 77 -10.21 1.11 -6.60
C HIS A 77 -9.09 0.64 -5.66
N GLY A 78 -8.27 1.57 -5.13
CA GLY A 78 -7.17 1.24 -4.22
C GLY A 78 -7.65 0.62 -2.91
N TYR A 79 -8.77 1.11 -2.35
CA TYR A 79 -9.36 0.54 -1.15
C TYR A 79 -9.94 -0.86 -1.40
N ALA A 80 -10.57 -1.09 -2.56
CA ALA A 80 -11.04 -2.43 -2.94
C ALA A 80 -9.87 -3.42 -3.08
N GLN A 81 -8.76 -3.01 -3.71
CA GLN A 81 -7.54 -3.83 -3.78
C GLN A 81 -7.03 -4.16 -2.37
N ALA A 82 -6.90 -3.16 -1.49
CA ALA A 82 -6.44 -3.36 -0.11
C ALA A 82 -7.34 -4.34 0.66
N ALA A 83 -8.65 -4.18 0.58
CA ALA A 83 -9.62 -5.07 1.24
C ALA A 83 -9.54 -6.52 0.75
N VAL A 84 -9.36 -6.72 -0.57
CA VAL A 84 -9.18 -8.07 -1.13
C VAL A 84 -7.83 -8.66 -0.71
N ILE A 85 -6.75 -7.88 -0.69
CA ILE A 85 -5.43 -8.33 -0.22
C ILE A 85 -5.52 -8.80 1.24
N MET A 86 -6.19 -8.05 2.11
CA MET A 86 -6.43 -8.44 3.50
C MET A 86 -7.21 -9.77 3.59
N ALA A 87 -8.27 -9.91 2.80
CA ALA A 87 -9.08 -11.14 2.78
C ALA A 87 -8.32 -12.38 2.26
N LEU A 88 -7.25 -12.20 1.48
CA LEU A 88 -6.43 -13.31 1.00
C LEU A 88 -5.63 -14.01 2.12
N GLU A 89 -5.45 -13.40 3.30
CA GLU A 89 -4.81 -14.05 4.44
C GLU A 89 -5.55 -15.33 4.85
N GLU A 90 -6.89 -15.31 4.86
CA GLU A 90 -7.71 -16.48 5.16
C GLU A 90 -7.54 -17.59 4.10
N VAL A 91 -7.44 -17.20 2.83
CA VAL A 91 -7.22 -18.13 1.72
C VAL A 91 -5.83 -18.75 1.80
N LEU A 92 -4.84 -17.95 2.15
CA LEU A 92 -3.45 -18.39 2.31
C LEU A 92 -3.32 -19.33 3.50
N ASP A 93 -3.89 -19.01 4.65
CA ASP A 93 -3.85 -19.84 5.85
C ASP A 93 -4.49 -21.20 5.60
N ARG A 94 -5.63 -21.24 4.91
CA ARG A 94 -6.25 -22.48 4.46
C ARG A 94 -5.33 -23.33 3.58
N ARG A 95 -4.61 -22.70 2.63
CA ARG A 95 -3.64 -23.39 1.75
C ARG A 95 -2.46 -23.94 2.51
N GLU A 96 -2.05 -23.25 3.57
CA GLU A 96 -0.98 -23.63 4.48
C GLU A 96 -1.46 -24.64 5.55
N GLY A 97 -2.71 -25.11 5.51
CA GLY A 97 -3.26 -26.09 6.46
C GLY A 97 -3.62 -25.51 7.82
N TRP A 98 -3.88 -24.20 7.92
CA TRP A 98 -4.30 -23.46 9.12
C TRP A 98 -3.24 -23.43 10.25
N TRP A 99 -1.99 -23.73 9.95
CA TRP A 99 -0.97 -23.85 10.98
C TRP A 99 -0.44 -22.51 11.50
N ARG A 100 -0.58 -21.43 10.71
CA ARG A 100 -0.16 -20.09 11.12
C ARG A 100 -1.26 -19.32 11.82
N GLY A 101 -2.53 -19.69 11.63
CA GLY A 101 -3.67 -18.96 12.19
C GLY A 101 -3.74 -17.52 11.70
N ARG A 102 -3.48 -17.30 10.40
CA ARG A 102 -3.55 -15.97 9.78
C ARG A 102 -4.96 -15.44 9.79
N HIS A 103 -5.09 -14.14 9.94
CA HIS A 103 -6.38 -13.47 10.01
C HIS A 103 -6.45 -12.29 9.04
N SER A 104 -7.59 -12.09 8.40
CA SER A 104 -7.82 -10.93 7.51
C SER A 104 -7.68 -9.58 8.19
N ASP A 105 -7.70 -9.53 9.52
CA ASP A 105 -7.51 -8.34 10.35
C ASP A 105 -6.12 -8.28 11.03
N ASP A 106 -5.19 -9.17 10.69
CA ASP A 106 -3.79 -9.13 11.17
C ASP A 106 -3.01 -7.98 10.52
N TYR A 107 -3.51 -6.79 10.78
CA TYR A 107 -2.96 -5.51 10.34
C TYR A 107 -2.78 -4.58 11.53
N TRP A 108 -1.80 -3.71 11.46
CA TRP A 108 -1.43 -2.80 12.54
C TRP A 108 -1.61 -1.36 12.09
N VAL A 109 -2.08 -0.53 13.01
CA VAL A 109 -2.21 0.89 12.77
C VAL A 109 -1.37 1.67 13.76
N SER A 110 -0.58 2.61 13.25
CA SER A 110 0.24 3.54 14.04
C SER A 110 -0.11 4.97 13.67
N VAL A 111 -0.11 5.85 14.66
CA VAL A 111 -0.24 7.30 14.51
C VAL A 111 0.98 7.93 15.17
N PHE A 112 1.75 8.69 14.40
CA PHE A 112 2.99 9.33 14.83
C PHE A 112 2.78 10.83 15.01
N GLY A 113 2.94 11.33 16.23
CA GLY A 113 2.65 12.71 16.57
C GLY A 113 1.19 12.92 16.96
N ASP A 114 0.76 14.17 16.95
CA ASP A 114 -0.59 14.57 17.37
C ASP A 114 -1.44 14.98 16.15
N PRO A 115 -2.43 14.17 15.74
CA PRO A 115 -3.30 14.53 14.63
C PRO A 115 -4.19 15.74 14.92
N ALA A 116 -4.45 16.07 16.20
CA ALA A 116 -5.23 17.26 16.59
C ALA A 116 -4.38 18.54 16.68
N GLY A 117 -3.05 18.40 16.67
CA GLY A 117 -2.12 19.51 16.77
C GLY A 117 -1.88 20.23 15.44
N HIS A 118 -0.99 21.24 15.50
CA HIS A 118 -0.57 22.03 14.34
C HIS A 118 0.78 21.58 13.74
N SER A 119 1.44 20.61 14.37
CA SER A 119 2.71 20.08 13.89
C SER A 119 2.51 18.97 12.88
N ALA A 120 3.54 18.64 12.10
CA ALA A 120 3.53 17.47 11.25
C ALA A 120 3.24 16.19 12.05
N TRP A 121 2.41 15.34 11.49
CA TRP A 121 2.08 14.05 12.03
C TRP A 121 1.98 13.03 10.88
N SER A 122 2.00 11.76 11.18
CA SER A 122 1.81 10.72 10.18
C SER A 122 1.04 9.53 10.73
N TRP A 123 0.56 8.69 9.84
CA TRP A 123 -0.05 7.42 10.19
C TRP A 123 0.35 6.34 9.21
N ARG A 124 0.29 5.10 9.67
CA ARG A 124 0.54 3.92 8.86
C ARG A 124 -0.47 2.85 9.18
N PHE A 125 -1.00 2.22 8.13
CA PHE A 125 -1.77 0.99 8.18
C PHE A 125 -0.96 -0.08 7.44
N GLU A 126 -0.56 -1.14 8.12
CA GLU A 126 0.41 -2.08 7.58
C GLU A 126 0.15 -3.51 8.03
N GLY A 127 0.32 -4.47 7.13
CA GLY A 127 0.25 -5.89 7.39
C GLY A 127 0.95 -6.69 6.30
N HIS A 128 0.65 -7.98 6.21
CA HIS A 128 1.18 -8.81 5.15
C HIS A 128 0.68 -8.30 3.79
N HIS A 129 1.59 -8.01 2.89
CA HIS A 129 1.36 -7.52 1.52
C HIS A 129 0.62 -6.17 1.39
N LEU A 130 0.44 -5.43 2.47
CA LEU A 130 -0.14 -4.09 2.45
C LEU A 130 0.62 -3.17 3.40
N SER A 131 1.04 -2.00 2.90
CA SER A 131 1.57 -0.91 3.72
C SER A 131 1.16 0.42 3.10
N VAL A 132 0.48 1.25 3.87
CA VAL A 132 0.04 2.59 3.46
C VAL A 132 0.47 3.57 4.54
N THR A 133 1.36 4.50 4.16
CA THR A 133 1.86 5.55 5.06
C THR A 133 1.54 6.92 4.47
N MET A 134 0.98 7.79 5.33
CA MET A 134 0.70 9.18 5.00
C MET A 134 1.37 10.09 6.02
N THR A 135 2.00 11.14 5.56
CA THR A 135 2.48 12.23 6.39
C THR A 135 1.68 13.48 6.08
N VAL A 136 1.14 14.11 7.10
CA VAL A 136 0.30 15.31 6.99
C VAL A 136 1.01 16.46 7.68
N GLN A 137 1.19 17.57 6.97
CA GLN A 137 1.70 18.82 7.52
C GLN A 137 0.81 19.96 7.02
N ASP A 138 0.14 20.63 7.93
CA ASP A 138 -0.89 21.62 7.60
C ASP A 138 -1.97 21.01 6.69
N GLU A 139 -2.11 21.49 5.46
CA GLU A 139 -3.02 20.97 4.44
C GLU A 139 -2.32 20.11 3.38
N GLU A 140 -1.03 19.87 3.52
CA GLU A 140 -0.24 19.04 2.61
C GLU A 140 -0.18 17.59 3.08
N ILE A 141 -0.25 16.66 2.13
CA ILE A 141 -0.16 15.23 2.37
C ILE A 141 0.96 14.65 1.50
N SER A 142 1.89 13.93 2.14
CA SER A 142 2.90 13.13 1.45
C SER A 142 2.50 11.66 1.51
N PRO A 143 2.08 11.07 0.37
CA PRO A 143 1.59 9.69 0.29
C PRO A 143 2.72 8.69 0.01
N ALA A 144 3.64 8.50 0.95
CA ALA A 144 4.78 7.60 0.77
C ALA A 144 5.31 7.04 2.11
N PRO A 145 5.72 5.75 2.12
CA PRO A 145 5.59 4.75 1.07
C PRO A 145 4.20 4.12 0.99
N ILE A 146 3.86 3.57 -0.19
CA ILE A 146 2.68 2.73 -0.39
C ILE A 146 3.10 1.43 -1.06
N PHE A 147 2.69 0.31 -0.49
CA PHE A 147 2.94 -1.03 -1.01
C PHE A 147 1.65 -1.85 -1.01
N LEU A 148 1.33 -2.44 -2.15
CA LEU A 148 0.29 -3.44 -2.32
C LEU A 148 0.88 -4.65 -3.04
N GLY A 149 0.77 -5.82 -2.43
CA GLY A 149 1.15 -7.11 -2.97
C GLY A 149 0.00 -8.11 -2.85
N ALA A 150 0.13 -9.30 -3.42
CA ALA A 150 -0.89 -10.33 -3.30
C ALA A 150 -0.29 -11.72 -3.22
N ASN A 151 -0.66 -12.47 -2.20
CA ASN A 151 -0.37 -13.89 -2.09
C ASN A 151 -1.59 -14.64 -1.50
N PRO A 152 -2.22 -15.52 -2.28
CA PRO A 152 -1.91 -15.87 -3.67
C PRO A 152 -2.22 -14.72 -4.67
N ALA A 153 -1.45 -14.63 -5.73
CA ALA A 153 -1.69 -13.65 -6.80
C ALA A 153 -3.05 -13.87 -7.49
N ALA A 154 -3.54 -15.13 -7.49
CA ALA A 154 -4.85 -15.48 -8.04
C ALA A 154 -5.51 -16.62 -7.26
N VAL A 155 -6.80 -16.47 -7.01
CA VAL A 155 -7.71 -17.55 -6.60
C VAL A 155 -8.51 -17.96 -7.83
N ARG A 156 -8.58 -19.27 -8.13
CA ARG A 156 -9.18 -19.78 -9.38
C ARG A 156 -10.29 -20.79 -9.12
N PHE A 157 -11.25 -20.82 -10.05
CA PHE A 157 -12.19 -21.91 -10.24
C PHE A 157 -11.96 -22.48 -11.65
N GLY A 158 -11.32 -23.64 -11.74
CA GLY A 158 -10.79 -24.14 -12.99
C GLY A 158 -9.78 -23.14 -13.58
N ASP A 159 -9.95 -22.78 -14.86
CA ASP A 159 -9.09 -21.82 -15.54
C ASP A 159 -9.51 -20.35 -15.33
N ARG A 160 -10.62 -20.10 -14.64
CA ARG A 160 -11.17 -18.75 -14.44
C ARG A 160 -10.70 -18.16 -13.10
N PRO A 161 -10.15 -16.94 -13.08
CA PRO A 161 -9.85 -16.27 -11.84
C PRO A 161 -11.14 -15.84 -11.12
N VAL A 162 -11.24 -16.17 -9.84
CA VAL A 162 -12.29 -15.69 -8.93
C VAL A 162 -11.85 -14.37 -8.30
N SER A 163 -10.54 -14.25 -8.01
CA SER A 163 -9.94 -13.05 -7.46
C SER A 163 -8.51 -12.89 -8.00
N ARG A 164 -8.17 -11.68 -8.44
CA ARG A 164 -6.83 -11.21 -8.82
C ARG A 164 -6.74 -9.73 -8.47
N PRO A 165 -6.41 -9.36 -7.22
CA PRO A 165 -6.46 -7.96 -6.79
C PRO A 165 -5.53 -7.05 -7.59
N LEU A 166 -4.40 -7.57 -8.10
CA LEU A 166 -3.43 -6.86 -8.94
C LEU A 166 -3.42 -7.37 -10.39
N GLY A 167 -4.58 -7.85 -10.87
CA GLY A 167 -4.72 -8.39 -12.21
C GLY A 167 -4.46 -7.38 -13.32
N PRO A 168 -5.06 -6.18 -13.28
CA PRO A 168 -4.84 -5.15 -14.29
C PRO A 168 -3.36 -4.73 -14.43
N GLU A 169 -2.63 -4.63 -13.32
CA GLU A 169 -1.20 -4.29 -13.32
C GLU A 169 -0.36 -5.36 -14.03
N GLU A 170 -0.66 -6.64 -13.76
CA GLU A 170 0.02 -7.76 -14.41
C GLU A 170 -0.33 -7.81 -15.91
N ASP A 171 -1.61 -7.66 -16.25
CA ASP A 171 -2.09 -7.79 -17.62
C ASP A 171 -1.55 -6.65 -18.51
N LEU A 172 -1.63 -5.39 -18.07
CA LEU A 172 -1.05 -4.25 -18.79
C LEU A 172 0.47 -4.33 -18.91
N GLY A 173 1.17 -4.76 -17.84
CA GLY A 173 2.61 -4.97 -17.91
C GLY A 173 3.00 -6.02 -18.95
N ARG A 174 2.23 -7.13 -19.07
CA ARG A 174 2.43 -8.16 -20.08
C ARG A 174 2.08 -7.66 -21.49
N GLU A 175 0.99 -6.93 -21.63
CA GLU A 175 0.56 -6.36 -22.91
C GLU A 175 1.61 -5.37 -23.43
N LEU A 176 2.11 -4.46 -22.60
CA LEU A 176 3.19 -3.57 -22.94
C LEU A 176 4.44 -4.36 -23.40
N LEU A 177 4.88 -5.36 -22.63
CA LEU A 177 6.03 -6.19 -23.01
C LEU A 177 5.81 -6.93 -24.34
N GLN A 178 4.61 -7.41 -24.61
CA GLN A 178 4.26 -8.12 -25.86
C GLN A 178 4.19 -7.19 -27.06
N SER A 179 3.83 -5.92 -26.88
CA SER A 179 3.77 -4.91 -27.93
C SER A 179 5.17 -4.44 -28.41
N LEU A 180 6.21 -4.68 -27.62
CA LEU A 180 7.59 -4.31 -27.96
C LEU A 180 8.13 -5.17 -29.11
N ASP A 181 8.85 -4.55 -30.02
CA ASP A 181 9.65 -5.28 -31.02
C ASP A 181 10.85 -6.00 -30.38
N ALA A 182 11.63 -6.73 -31.16
CA ALA A 182 12.73 -7.53 -30.64
C ALA A 182 13.85 -6.68 -30.00
N GLU A 183 14.17 -5.52 -30.58
CA GLU A 183 15.22 -4.60 -30.09
C GLU A 183 14.73 -3.90 -28.82
N GLN A 184 13.53 -3.36 -28.83
CA GLN A 184 12.89 -2.75 -27.67
C GLN A 184 12.77 -3.74 -26.50
N ARG A 185 12.35 -4.98 -26.78
CA ARG A 185 12.22 -6.03 -25.76
C ARG A 185 13.57 -6.41 -25.16
N ALA A 186 14.61 -6.50 -25.96
CA ALA A 186 15.97 -6.75 -25.47
C ALA A 186 16.43 -5.62 -24.55
N ALA A 187 16.18 -4.36 -24.91
CA ALA A 187 16.49 -3.19 -24.08
C ALA A 187 15.68 -3.14 -22.79
N ALA A 188 14.39 -3.48 -22.83
CA ALA A 188 13.48 -3.48 -21.68
C ALA A 188 13.78 -4.59 -20.68
N THR A 189 14.36 -5.72 -21.13
CA THR A 189 14.64 -6.89 -20.30
C THR A 189 15.97 -6.71 -19.57
N VAL A 190 15.92 -6.28 -18.32
CA VAL A 190 17.10 -5.94 -17.50
C VAL A 190 17.68 -7.12 -16.71
N GLY A 191 17.17 -8.33 -16.89
CA GLY A 191 17.67 -9.54 -16.20
C GLY A 191 17.08 -10.81 -16.76
N GLY A 192 17.79 -11.93 -16.59
CA GLY A 192 17.37 -13.26 -17.07
C GLY A 192 16.39 -13.99 -16.16
N SER A 193 16.14 -13.48 -14.94
CA SER A 193 15.18 -14.04 -13.99
C SER A 193 14.57 -12.93 -13.15
N ALA A 194 13.36 -13.17 -12.64
CA ALA A 194 12.73 -12.29 -11.68
C ALA A 194 13.59 -12.20 -10.40
N PRO A 195 13.70 -11.02 -9.78
CA PRO A 195 14.35 -10.88 -8.48
C PRO A 195 13.64 -11.77 -7.44
N TYR A 196 14.40 -12.27 -6.46
CA TYR A 196 13.84 -13.03 -5.35
C TYR A 196 12.85 -12.21 -4.51
N ASP A 197 13.10 -10.90 -4.41
CA ASP A 197 12.29 -9.97 -3.62
C ASP A 197 12.13 -8.64 -4.37
N ILE A 198 11.29 -7.73 -3.86
CA ILE A 198 11.14 -6.39 -4.44
C ILE A 198 12.50 -5.65 -4.41
N ARG A 199 12.80 -4.87 -5.44
CA ARG A 199 14.12 -4.24 -5.59
C ARG A 199 14.49 -3.28 -4.47
N SER A 200 13.51 -2.57 -3.91
CA SER A 200 13.71 -1.68 -2.76
C SER A 200 13.85 -2.44 -1.44
N GLY A 201 13.39 -3.69 -1.34
CA GLY A 201 13.27 -4.39 -0.08
C GLY A 201 12.47 -3.57 0.92
N THR A 202 12.84 -3.66 2.19
CA THR A 202 12.23 -2.88 3.28
C THR A 202 12.97 -1.56 3.56
N ARG A 203 13.69 -1.00 2.59
CA ARG A 203 14.46 0.23 2.77
C ARG A 203 13.53 1.41 3.04
N PRO A 204 13.78 2.19 4.11
CA PRO A 204 12.92 3.32 4.49
C PRO A 204 13.12 4.56 3.60
N ARG A 205 14.14 4.55 2.74
CA ARG A 205 14.46 5.67 1.84
C ARG A 205 14.82 5.15 0.45
N ALA A 206 14.30 5.83 -0.57
CA ALA A 206 14.79 5.64 -1.93
C ALA A 206 16.27 6.06 -2.02
N PRO A 207 17.08 5.42 -2.88
CA PRO A 207 18.44 5.90 -3.16
C PRO A 207 18.37 7.32 -3.75
N GLU A 208 19.38 8.15 -3.45
CA GLU A 208 19.47 9.53 -3.95
C GLU A 208 19.53 9.60 -5.47
N SER A 209 20.09 8.59 -6.09
CA SER A 209 20.11 8.45 -7.56
C SER A 209 19.81 7.02 -7.96
N LEU A 210 18.98 6.87 -8.99
CA LEU A 210 18.73 5.61 -9.67
C LEU A 210 19.41 5.66 -11.03
N GLN A 211 20.26 4.67 -11.33
CA GLN A 211 20.72 4.49 -12.71
C GLN A 211 19.53 4.01 -13.55
N PRO A 212 19.17 4.72 -14.63
CA PRO A 212 18.10 4.28 -15.51
C PRO A 212 18.44 2.90 -16.09
N LEU A 213 17.50 1.98 -16.01
CA LEU A 213 17.59 0.63 -16.59
C LEU A 213 16.37 0.40 -17.48
N GLY A 214 16.53 -0.40 -18.50
CA GLY A 214 15.45 -0.72 -19.42
C GLY A 214 15.39 0.23 -20.61
N ILE A 215 14.22 0.30 -21.24
CA ILE A 215 13.96 1.16 -22.40
C ILE A 215 13.46 2.53 -21.96
N ALA A 216 13.96 3.60 -22.60
CA ALA A 216 13.44 4.94 -22.38
C ALA A 216 12.02 5.09 -22.95
N ALA A 217 11.13 5.77 -22.24
CA ALA A 217 9.75 6.01 -22.70
C ALA A 217 9.68 6.75 -24.06
N GLY A 218 10.70 7.58 -24.36
CA GLY A 218 10.82 8.25 -25.67
C GLY A 218 11.08 7.31 -26.85
N ALA A 219 11.55 6.08 -26.61
CA ALA A 219 11.77 5.06 -27.64
C ALA A 219 10.52 4.19 -27.92
N LEU A 220 9.43 4.41 -27.19
CA LEU A 220 8.15 3.74 -27.38
C LEU A 220 7.33 4.45 -28.48
N ASP A 221 6.58 3.70 -29.27
CA ASP A 221 5.58 4.26 -30.18
C ASP A 221 4.33 4.79 -29.41
N ALA A 222 3.37 5.33 -30.14
CA ALA A 222 2.18 5.94 -29.53
C ALA A 222 1.31 4.91 -28.80
N THR A 223 1.16 3.69 -29.32
CA THR A 223 0.37 2.61 -28.72
C THR A 223 1.06 2.11 -27.44
N GLN A 224 2.36 1.88 -27.50
CA GLN A 224 3.17 1.44 -26.38
C GLN A 224 3.19 2.47 -25.25
N ARG A 225 3.26 3.77 -25.59
CA ARG A 225 3.15 4.86 -24.60
C ARG A 225 1.79 4.90 -23.94
N ALA A 226 0.72 4.71 -24.70
CA ALA A 226 -0.63 4.64 -24.13
C ALA A 226 -0.76 3.51 -23.10
N LEU A 227 -0.22 2.32 -23.37
CA LEU A 227 -0.17 1.21 -22.41
C LEU A 227 0.66 1.54 -21.17
N LEU A 228 1.80 2.20 -21.34
CA LEU A 228 2.63 2.66 -20.22
C LEU A 228 1.88 3.69 -19.36
N ASP A 229 1.22 4.65 -19.99
CA ASP A 229 0.45 5.69 -19.29
C ASP A 229 -0.74 5.08 -18.53
N GLU A 230 -1.43 4.10 -19.12
CA GLU A 230 -2.50 3.36 -18.46
C GLU A 230 -1.98 2.58 -17.23
N LEU A 231 -0.85 1.88 -17.39
CA LEU A 231 -0.19 1.17 -16.28
C LEU A 231 0.22 2.12 -15.16
N LEU A 232 0.84 3.26 -15.46
CA LEU A 232 1.19 4.27 -14.47
C LEU A 232 -0.06 4.85 -13.78
N THR A 233 -1.12 5.09 -14.54
CA THR A 233 -2.40 5.58 -14.02
C THR A 233 -3.02 4.61 -13.00
N LEU A 234 -2.87 3.29 -13.18
CA LEU A 234 -3.31 2.31 -12.17
C LEU A 234 -2.59 2.50 -10.83
N TYR A 235 -1.28 2.75 -10.84
CA TYR A 235 -0.52 2.95 -9.59
C TYR A 235 -0.86 4.28 -8.91
N VAL A 236 -0.89 5.37 -9.67
CA VAL A 236 -1.22 6.70 -9.15
C VAL A 236 -2.69 6.77 -8.74
N GLY A 237 -3.58 6.18 -9.54
CA GLY A 237 -5.02 6.11 -9.29
C GLY A 237 -5.46 5.27 -8.08
N ARG A 238 -4.53 4.58 -7.41
CA ARG A 238 -4.80 3.95 -6.10
C ARG A 238 -5.03 4.96 -4.99
N LEU A 239 -4.47 6.16 -5.15
CA LEU A 239 -4.60 7.24 -4.19
C LEU A 239 -5.95 7.93 -4.28
N SER A 240 -6.40 8.50 -3.18
CA SER A 240 -7.56 9.40 -3.17
C SER A 240 -7.33 10.58 -4.11
N PRO A 241 -8.40 11.13 -4.72
CA PRO A 241 -8.27 12.27 -5.62
C PRO A 241 -7.49 13.42 -4.98
N GLY A 242 -6.52 13.96 -5.72
CA GLY A 242 -5.63 15.04 -5.29
C GLY A 242 -4.37 14.59 -4.56
N LEU A 243 -4.19 13.29 -4.30
CA LEU A 243 -2.94 12.73 -3.73
C LEU A 243 -2.07 12.05 -4.79
N GLY A 244 -2.64 11.71 -5.95
CA GLY A 244 -1.97 11.06 -7.07
C GLY A 244 -1.68 12.01 -8.22
#